data_11ec2e775799be9e774377a3f70bfa04
#
_entry.id   11ec2e775799be9e774377a3f70bfa04
#
_cell.length_a   1.000
_cell.length_b   1.000
_cell.length_c   1.000
_cell.angle_alpha   90.00
_cell.angle_beta   90.00
_cell.angle_gamma   90.00
#
_symmetry.space_group_name_H-M   'P 1'
#
loop_
_entity.id
_entity.type
_entity.pdbx_description
1 polymer ?
#
loop_
_entity_poly.entity_id
_entity_poly.type
_entity_poly.pdbx_seq_one_letter_code
_entity_poly.pdbx_strand_id
1 'polypeptide(L)'
;LLLSAIPFINPFKNSKAKQLWNIVLPLVCMLMICIQVIDFYHFDYLHQRLNATILNYTQDAGISIKMIVQSYPVVMIGIGLFILLLLVATGFKRLLSRFQQQDNFHNRRGKLLFVVSFLLFGILIFGRIGQFPLRWSDAYTLGDDFKSNLALNPIQSFVSSLNFRNSSYDIKKVRKNYALMSWYLGVTDPDSMALNFQRNYSANDTPSIKPNIVLVLCESFSAYKSSMYNNPLN
;
A
#
# COMPACT_ATOMS: atom_id res chain seq x y z
N LEU A 1 24.57 4.36 -0.21
CA LEU A 1 25.90 3.80 0.12
C LEU A 1 26.50 3.01 -1.04
N LEU A 2 25.84 1.94 -1.52
CA LEU A 2 26.37 1.10 -2.61
C LEU A 2 26.54 1.91 -3.91
N LEU A 3 25.57 2.71 -4.30
CA LEU A 3 25.64 3.54 -5.50
C LEU A 3 26.73 4.61 -5.40
N SER A 4 27.01 5.15 -4.21
CA SER A 4 28.07 6.12 -4.01
C SER A 4 29.48 5.49 -4.07
N ALA A 5 29.59 4.15 -3.96
CA ALA A 5 30.85 3.44 -4.16
C ALA A 5 31.28 3.39 -5.63
N ILE A 6 30.36 3.57 -6.58
CA ILE A 6 30.65 3.56 -8.02
C ILE A 6 31.24 4.93 -8.41
N PRO A 7 32.46 4.98 -8.98
CA PRO A 7 33.16 6.26 -9.24
C PRO A 7 32.37 7.25 -10.08
N PHE A 8 31.61 6.77 -11.05
CA PHE A 8 30.83 7.57 -11.99
C PHE A 8 29.61 8.26 -11.31
N ILE A 9 29.02 7.62 -10.30
CA ILE A 9 27.83 8.10 -9.59
C ILE A 9 28.21 8.73 -8.24
N ASN A 10 29.48 8.72 -7.88
CA ASN A 10 29.97 9.23 -6.61
C ASN A 10 29.84 10.77 -6.54
N PRO A 11 29.01 11.31 -5.61
CA PRO A 11 28.77 12.76 -5.51
C PRO A 11 30.00 13.54 -5.03
N PHE A 12 30.99 12.85 -4.45
CA PHE A 12 32.21 13.48 -3.92
C PHE A 12 33.33 13.60 -4.97
N LYS A 13 33.30 12.74 -6.00
CA LYS A 13 34.30 12.72 -7.08
C LYS A 13 33.82 13.40 -8.35
N ASN A 14 32.51 13.46 -8.60
CA ASN A 14 31.95 13.98 -9.85
C ASN A 14 30.94 15.10 -9.59
N SER A 15 31.17 16.29 -10.14
CA SER A 15 30.28 17.43 -10.00
C SER A 15 28.87 17.18 -10.58
N LYS A 16 28.77 16.48 -11.73
CA LYS A 16 27.46 16.10 -12.31
C LYS A 16 26.71 15.11 -11.43
N ALA A 17 27.41 14.15 -10.84
CA ALA A 17 26.84 13.23 -9.89
C ALA A 17 26.32 13.97 -8.63
N LYS A 18 27.07 14.94 -8.13
CA LYS A 18 26.62 15.77 -7.02
C LYS A 18 25.33 16.54 -7.32
N GLN A 19 25.21 17.11 -8.52
CA GLN A 19 23.98 17.79 -8.94
C GLN A 19 22.80 16.80 -8.98
N LEU A 20 23.02 15.61 -9.56
CA LEU A 20 22.01 14.56 -9.59
C LEU A 20 21.54 14.18 -8.19
N TRP A 21 22.45 13.92 -7.25
CA TRP A 21 22.10 13.55 -5.89
C TRP A 21 21.41 14.67 -5.12
N ASN A 22 21.76 15.94 -5.37
CA ASN A 22 21.05 17.09 -4.80
C ASN A 22 19.60 17.21 -5.26
N ILE A 23 19.22 16.56 -6.35
CA ILE A 23 17.83 16.50 -6.85
C ILE A 23 17.16 15.20 -6.37
N VAL A 24 17.81 14.07 -6.58
CA VAL A 24 17.23 12.75 -6.32
C VAL A 24 16.96 12.52 -4.83
N LEU A 25 17.88 12.86 -3.94
CA LEU A 25 17.71 12.62 -2.50
C LEU A 25 16.52 13.40 -1.92
N PRO A 26 16.40 14.73 -2.14
CA PRO A 26 15.23 15.47 -1.68
C PRO A 26 13.92 14.94 -2.28
N LEU A 27 13.94 14.55 -3.55
CA LEU A 27 12.77 14.07 -4.26
C LEU A 27 12.28 12.74 -3.70
N VAL A 28 13.18 11.78 -3.45
CA VAL A 28 12.86 10.49 -2.81
C VAL A 28 12.37 10.71 -1.38
N CYS A 29 13.06 11.57 -0.61
CA CYS A 29 12.64 11.90 0.75
C CYS A 29 11.23 12.51 0.77
N MET A 30 10.96 13.43 -0.16
CA MET A 30 9.67 14.08 -0.29
C MET A 30 8.57 13.10 -0.70
N LEU A 31 8.85 12.18 -1.63
CA LEU A 31 7.91 11.12 -2.01
C LEU A 31 7.51 10.26 -0.80
N MET A 32 8.49 9.87 0.01
CA MET A 32 8.23 9.12 1.25
C MET A 32 7.35 9.90 2.23
N ILE A 33 7.63 11.21 2.39
CA ILE A 33 6.83 12.09 3.26
C ILE A 33 5.40 12.24 2.70
N CYS A 34 5.24 12.43 1.40
CA CYS A 34 3.91 12.51 0.78
C CYS A 34 3.09 11.23 1.02
N ILE A 35 3.70 10.06 0.88
CA ILE A 35 3.03 8.78 1.18
C ILE A 35 2.60 8.74 2.66
N GLN A 36 3.44 9.19 3.59
CA GLN A 36 3.10 9.23 5.01
C GLN A 36 1.95 10.20 5.31
N VAL A 37 1.92 11.36 4.65
CA VAL A 37 0.82 12.33 4.81
C VAL A 37 -0.50 11.77 4.27
N ILE A 38 -0.47 11.13 3.10
CA ILE A 38 -1.65 10.49 2.53
C ILE A 38 -2.13 9.36 3.45
N ASP A 39 -1.21 8.53 3.94
CA ASP A 39 -1.52 7.44 4.85
C ASP A 39 -2.11 7.93 6.17
N PHE A 40 -1.63 9.06 6.70
CA PHE A 40 -2.16 9.64 7.93
C PHE A 40 -3.66 9.95 7.82
N TYR A 41 -4.07 10.63 6.77
CA TYR A 41 -5.48 10.94 6.54
C TYR A 41 -6.31 9.71 6.15
N HIS A 42 -5.73 8.78 5.42
CA HIS A 42 -6.36 7.50 5.09
C HIS A 42 -6.61 6.67 6.36
N PHE A 43 -5.63 6.62 7.26
CA PHE A 43 -5.74 5.90 8.53
C PHE A 43 -6.75 6.56 9.48
N ASP A 44 -6.77 7.89 9.55
CA ASP A 44 -7.73 8.65 10.36
C ASP A 44 -9.18 8.35 9.94
N TYR A 45 -9.41 8.18 8.65
CA TYR A 45 -10.74 7.91 8.11
C TYR A 45 -11.15 6.43 8.15
N LEU A 46 -10.26 5.51 7.75
CA LEU A 46 -10.57 4.08 7.56
C LEU A 46 -10.02 3.16 8.66
N HIS A 47 -9.16 3.66 9.54
CA HIS A 47 -8.39 2.87 10.52
C HIS A 47 -7.57 1.72 9.90
N GLN A 48 -7.21 1.86 8.64
CA GLN A 48 -6.41 0.94 7.85
C GLN A 48 -5.24 1.67 7.20
N ARG A 49 -4.10 0.99 7.09
CA ARG A 49 -2.95 1.55 6.37
C ARG A 49 -3.21 1.60 4.88
N LEU A 50 -2.58 2.58 4.25
CA LEU A 50 -2.60 2.75 2.81
C LEU A 50 -2.17 1.45 2.12
N ASN A 51 -2.99 0.95 1.23
CA ASN A 51 -2.74 -0.26 0.45
C ASN A 51 -3.06 -0.03 -1.04
N ALA A 52 -2.66 -0.97 -1.88
CA ALA A 52 -2.80 -0.82 -3.33
C ALA A 52 -4.25 -0.84 -3.83
N THR A 53 -5.25 -1.16 -2.99
CA THR A 53 -6.66 -1.12 -3.39
C THR A 53 -7.13 0.29 -3.70
N ILE A 54 -6.46 1.32 -3.15
CA ILE A 54 -6.73 2.73 -3.48
C ILE A 54 -6.61 3.00 -4.99
N LEU A 55 -5.76 2.24 -5.69
CA LEU A 55 -5.61 2.37 -7.13
C LEU A 55 -6.83 1.89 -7.91
N ASN A 56 -7.74 1.14 -7.30
CA ASN A 56 -8.99 0.72 -7.94
C ASN A 56 -9.97 1.89 -8.07
N TYR A 57 -9.84 2.91 -7.22
CA TYR A 57 -10.65 4.13 -7.26
C TYR A 57 -10.15 5.17 -8.27
N THR A 58 -9.09 4.87 -9.04
CA THR A 58 -8.59 5.78 -10.08
C THR A 58 -9.61 6.03 -11.20
N GLN A 59 -10.57 5.13 -11.39
CA GLN A 59 -11.66 5.32 -12.36
C GLN A 59 -12.55 6.51 -11.97
N ASP A 60 -12.72 6.76 -10.67
CA ASP A 60 -13.52 7.86 -10.11
C ASP A 60 -12.64 8.99 -9.56
N ALA A 61 -11.42 9.13 -10.09
CA ALA A 61 -10.43 10.09 -9.58
C ALA A 61 -10.97 11.53 -9.51
N GLY A 62 -11.79 11.95 -10.49
CA GLY A 62 -12.38 13.28 -10.50
C GLY A 62 -13.30 13.55 -9.30
N ILE A 63 -14.14 12.58 -8.94
CA ILE A 63 -15.03 12.65 -7.78
C ILE A 63 -14.21 12.63 -6.49
N SER A 64 -13.25 11.72 -6.41
CA SER A 64 -12.37 11.56 -5.23
C SER A 64 -11.56 12.83 -4.95
N ILE A 65 -10.96 13.45 -5.97
CA ILE A 65 -10.22 14.71 -5.83
C ILE A 65 -11.14 15.83 -5.32
N LYS A 66 -12.36 15.95 -5.88
CA LYS A 66 -13.32 16.96 -5.42
C LYS A 66 -13.68 16.77 -3.94
N MET A 67 -13.92 15.54 -3.51
CA MET A 67 -14.19 15.20 -2.11
C MET A 67 -13.00 15.55 -1.20
N ILE A 68 -11.78 15.22 -1.61
CA ILE A 68 -10.55 15.53 -0.86
C ILE A 68 -10.42 17.06 -0.68
N VAL A 69 -10.59 17.83 -1.74
CA VAL A 69 -10.48 19.30 -1.69
C VAL A 69 -11.56 19.92 -0.80
N GLN A 70 -12.75 19.32 -0.73
CA GLN A 70 -13.84 19.79 0.13
C GLN A 70 -13.64 19.39 1.61
N SER A 71 -13.05 18.24 1.86
CA SER A 71 -12.95 17.66 3.22
C SER A 71 -11.66 18.04 3.95
N TYR A 72 -10.60 18.35 3.22
CA TYR A 72 -9.25 18.58 3.80
C TYR A 72 -8.69 19.95 3.37
N PRO A 73 -7.86 20.60 4.20
CA PRO A 73 -7.22 21.87 3.87
C PRO A 73 -6.03 21.66 2.91
N VAL A 74 -6.32 21.20 1.69
CA VAL A 74 -5.31 20.78 0.69
C VAL A 74 -4.29 21.87 0.38
N VAL A 75 -4.73 23.15 0.34
CA VAL A 75 -3.83 24.28 0.09
C VAL A 75 -2.81 24.46 1.20
N MET A 76 -3.24 24.37 2.48
CA MET A 76 -2.34 24.47 3.62
C MET A 76 -1.34 23.31 3.66
N ILE A 77 -1.81 22.09 3.39
CA ILE A 77 -0.97 20.89 3.29
C ILE A 77 0.05 21.09 2.16
N GLY A 78 -0.38 21.56 1.00
CA GLY A 78 0.49 21.82 -0.14
C GLY A 78 1.58 22.85 0.15
N ILE A 79 1.24 23.96 0.80
CA ILE A 79 2.21 24.98 1.24
C ILE A 79 3.20 24.38 2.25
N GLY A 80 2.72 23.62 3.23
CA GLY A 80 3.56 22.95 4.22
C GLY A 80 4.56 21.96 3.58
N LEU A 81 4.10 21.14 2.65
CA LEU A 81 4.93 20.23 1.89
C LEU A 81 5.96 20.95 1.01
N PHE A 82 5.58 22.09 0.41
CA PHE A 82 6.50 22.91 -0.38
C PHE A 82 7.61 23.53 0.47
N ILE A 83 7.28 24.09 1.63
CA ILE A 83 8.27 24.61 2.58
C ILE A 83 9.19 23.47 3.04
N LEU A 84 8.65 22.32 3.36
CA LEU A 84 9.42 21.16 3.78
C LEU A 84 10.37 20.68 2.68
N LEU A 85 9.92 20.68 1.41
CA LEU A 85 10.78 20.37 0.25
C LEU A 85 11.99 21.31 0.19
N LEU A 86 11.78 22.61 0.37
CA LEU A 86 12.88 23.60 0.36
C LEU A 86 13.85 23.35 1.51
N LEU A 87 13.35 23.04 2.72
CA LEU A 87 14.19 22.74 3.87
C LEU A 87 15.00 21.45 3.65
N VAL A 88 14.38 20.39 3.14
CA VAL A 88 15.02 19.12 2.84
C VAL A 88 16.08 19.31 1.75
N ALA A 89 15.76 20.01 0.66
CA ALA A 89 16.69 20.27 -0.44
C ALA A 89 17.91 21.08 0.02
N THR A 90 17.67 22.14 0.80
CA THR A 90 18.78 22.96 1.35
C THR A 90 19.60 22.16 2.37
N GLY A 91 18.99 21.30 3.15
CA GLY A 91 19.65 20.39 4.09
C GLY A 91 20.59 19.42 3.37
N PHE A 92 20.11 18.71 2.37
CA PHE A 92 20.93 17.79 1.57
C PHE A 92 22.07 18.52 0.85
N LYS A 93 21.81 19.69 0.26
CA LYS A 93 22.84 20.49 -0.39
C LYS A 93 23.95 20.89 0.59
N ARG A 94 23.60 21.31 1.81
CA ARG A 94 24.58 21.66 2.87
C ARG A 94 25.35 20.42 3.33
N LEU A 95 24.68 19.30 3.55
CA LEU A 95 25.32 18.05 3.98
C LEU A 95 26.31 17.55 2.95
N LEU A 96 25.92 17.44 1.67
CA LEU A 96 26.83 17.00 0.61
C LEU A 96 28.02 17.93 0.42
N SER A 97 27.84 19.24 0.63
CA SER A 97 28.94 20.22 0.54
C SER A 97 29.91 20.08 1.70
N ARG A 98 29.42 19.87 2.93
CA ARG A 98 30.28 19.65 4.11
C ARG A 98 31.13 18.39 4.00
N PHE A 99 30.50 17.27 3.57
CA PHE A 99 31.23 16.01 3.41
C PHE A 99 32.25 16.05 2.28
N GLN A 100 32.06 16.86 1.24
CA GLN A 100 33.02 17.01 0.17
C GLN A 100 34.34 17.71 0.64
N GLN A 101 34.26 18.55 1.67
CA GLN A 101 35.44 19.26 2.21
C GLN A 101 36.31 18.36 3.12
N GLN A 102 35.80 17.18 3.50
CA GLN A 102 36.52 16.22 4.36
C GLN A 102 37.17 15.12 3.49
N ASP A 103 38.37 15.39 3.00
CA ASP A 103 39.16 14.48 2.14
C ASP A 103 39.67 13.19 2.84
N ASN A 104 39.23 12.92 4.08
CA ASN A 104 39.81 11.91 4.99
C ASN A 104 39.26 10.48 4.85
N PHE A 105 38.45 10.18 3.84
CA PHE A 105 37.87 8.82 3.69
C PHE A 105 38.85 7.76 3.14
N HIS A 106 40.09 8.12 2.80
CA HIS A 106 41.09 7.15 2.31
C HIS A 106 41.81 6.37 3.41
N ASN A 107 41.57 6.73 4.68
CA ASN A 107 42.22 6.10 5.81
C ASN A 107 41.54 4.77 6.19
N ARG A 108 42.27 3.83 6.82
CA ARG A 108 41.74 2.54 7.32
C ARG A 108 40.47 2.70 8.16
N ARG A 109 40.38 3.79 8.94
CA ARG A 109 39.20 4.13 9.75
C ARG A 109 37.95 4.40 8.88
N GLY A 110 38.10 5.07 7.74
CA GLY A 110 36.98 5.34 6.82
C GLY A 110 36.43 4.06 6.20
N LYS A 111 37.30 3.13 5.82
CA LYS A 111 36.88 1.80 5.31
C LYS A 111 36.15 0.99 6.37
N LEU A 112 36.63 0.99 7.61
CA LEU A 112 35.98 0.31 8.73
C LEU A 112 34.60 0.90 9.00
N LEU A 113 34.49 2.24 9.08
CA LEU A 113 33.20 2.93 9.27
C LEU A 113 32.21 2.61 8.15
N PHE A 114 32.68 2.50 6.89
CA PHE A 114 31.82 2.10 5.77
C PHE A 114 31.26 0.67 5.96
N VAL A 115 32.11 -0.27 6.32
CA VAL A 115 31.69 -1.67 6.56
C VAL A 115 30.72 -1.75 7.74
N VAL A 116 31.05 -1.09 8.85
CA VAL A 116 30.15 -1.05 10.03
C VAL A 116 28.81 -0.43 9.70
N SER A 117 28.81 0.70 8.99
CA SER A 117 27.55 1.36 8.54
C SER A 117 26.76 0.45 7.62
N PHE A 118 27.42 -0.24 6.69
CA PHE A 118 26.77 -1.18 5.78
C PHE A 118 26.10 -2.34 6.51
N LEU A 119 26.81 -2.94 7.47
CA LEU A 119 26.27 -4.01 8.31
C LEU A 119 25.10 -3.50 9.17
N LEU A 120 25.24 -2.32 9.77
CA LEU A 120 24.18 -1.71 10.57
C LEU A 120 22.93 -1.46 9.73
N PHE A 121 23.06 -0.91 8.53
CA PHE A 121 21.92 -0.75 7.62
C PHE A 121 21.32 -2.10 7.21
N GLY A 122 22.13 -3.13 7.00
CA GLY A 122 21.65 -4.49 6.75
C GLY A 122 20.78 -5.02 7.89
N ILE A 123 21.21 -4.86 9.13
CA ILE A 123 20.44 -5.24 10.33
C ILE A 123 19.15 -4.43 10.45
N LEU A 124 19.21 -3.12 10.20
CA LEU A 124 18.02 -2.25 10.25
C LEU A 124 17.00 -2.63 9.18
N ILE A 125 17.44 -2.97 7.96
CA ILE A 125 16.56 -3.44 6.87
C ILE A 125 15.95 -4.78 7.22
N PHE A 126 16.72 -5.68 7.86
CA PHE A 126 16.23 -7.00 8.29
C PHE A 126 15.14 -6.87 9.38
N GLY A 127 15.19 -5.83 10.21
CA GLY A 127 14.16 -5.39 11.15
C GLY A 127 13.99 -6.23 12.40
N ARG A 128 14.56 -7.43 12.47
CA ARG A 128 14.56 -8.28 13.68
C ARG A 128 15.78 -9.20 13.74
N ILE A 129 16.11 -9.70 14.93
CA ILE A 129 17.12 -10.74 15.11
C ILE A 129 16.41 -12.09 15.00
N GLY A 130 16.62 -12.81 13.90
CA GLY A 130 16.00 -14.11 13.65
C GLY A 130 16.34 -14.68 12.29
N GLN A 131 15.79 -15.85 11.96
CA GLN A 131 16.06 -16.55 10.70
C GLN A 131 15.44 -15.83 9.48
N PHE A 132 14.32 -15.15 9.67
CA PHE A 132 13.59 -14.46 8.60
C PHE A 132 13.51 -12.96 8.85
N PRO A 133 13.52 -12.12 7.81
CA PRO A 133 13.31 -10.69 7.95
C PRO A 133 11.90 -10.38 8.47
N LEU A 134 11.73 -9.20 9.06
CA LEU A 134 10.43 -8.71 9.48
C LEU A 134 9.52 -8.54 8.26
N ARG A 135 8.38 -9.21 8.26
CA ARG A 135 7.38 -9.15 7.20
C ARG A 135 6.19 -8.29 7.61
N TRP A 136 5.50 -7.72 6.65
CA TRP A 136 4.26 -6.99 6.90
C TRP A 136 3.20 -7.86 7.59
N SER A 137 3.16 -9.17 7.27
CA SER A 137 2.25 -10.14 7.90
C SER A 137 2.51 -10.36 9.38
N ASP A 138 3.71 -10.06 9.88
CA ASP A 138 4.04 -10.26 11.30
C ASP A 138 3.25 -9.28 12.19
N ALA A 139 2.77 -8.16 11.66
CA ALA A 139 1.92 -7.22 12.38
C ALA A 139 0.59 -7.86 12.81
N TYR A 140 0.04 -8.80 12.03
CA TYR A 140 -1.22 -9.47 12.34
C TYR A 140 -1.13 -10.48 13.48
N THR A 141 0.07 -10.81 13.94
CA THR A 141 0.25 -11.63 15.15
C THR A 141 -0.13 -10.90 16.44
N LEU A 142 -0.40 -9.60 16.37
CA LEU A 142 -0.84 -8.79 17.51
C LEU A 142 -2.28 -9.10 17.95
N GLY A 143 -3.05 -9.87 17.17
CA GLY A 143 -4.39 -10.34 17.50
C GLY A 143 -5.48 -9.27 17.55
N ASP A 144 -5.18 -8.06 17.17
CA ASP A 144 -6.08 -6.92 17.12
C ASP A 144 -5.85 -6.13 15.83
N ASP A 145 -6.90 -5.93 15.03
CA ASP A 145 -6.79 -5.30 13.71
C ASP A 145 -6.29 -3.86 13.78
N PHE A 146 -6.73 -3.10 14.78
CA PHE A 146 -6.29 -1.72 14.94
C PHE A 146 -4.80 -1.65 15.27
N LYS A 147 -4.34 -2.48 16.23
CA LYS A 147 -2.92 -2.55 16.59
C LYS A 147 -2.06 -3.05 15.43
N SER A 148 -2.55 -4.04 14.70
CA SER A 148 -1.87 -4.58 13.52
C SER A 148 -1.68 -3.49 12.45
N ASN A 149 -2.75 -2.76 12.14
CA ASN A 149 -2.68 -1.65 11.19
C ASN A 149 -1.79 -0.50 11.71
N LEU A 150 -1.81 -0.20 13.01
CA LEU A 150 -0.93 0.82 13.58
C LEU A 150 0.56 0.45 13.48
N ALA A 151 0.89 -0.84 13.64
CA ALA A 151 2.26 -1.34 13.56
C ALA A 151 2.81 -1.41 12.12
N LEU A 152 1.95 -1.46 11.10
CA LEU A 152 2.35 -1.54 9.70
C LEU A 152 3.02 -0.25 9.21
N ASN A 153 4.10 -0.43 8.44
CA ASN A 153 4.68 0.66 7.67
C ASN A 153 3.84 0.90 6.39
N PRO A 154 3.34 2.11 6.12
CA PRO A 154 2.46 2.39 4.98
C PRO A 154 3.11 2.12 3.63
N ILE A 155 4.40 2.42 3.47
CA ILE A 155 5.12 2.18 2.21
C ILE A 155 5.22 0.66 1.97
N GLN A 156 5.59 -0.10 3.01
CA GLN A 156 5.67 -1.56 2.92
C GLN A 156 4.29 -2.17 2.67
N SER A 157 3.25 -1.70 3.34
CA SER A 157 1.86 -2.14 3.15
C SER A 157 1.41 -1.89 1.71
N PHE A 158 1.63 -0.69 1.18
CA PHE A 158 1.29 -0.33 -0.19
C PHE A 158 2.02 -1.21 -1.21
N VAL A 159 3.35 -1.34 -1.11
CA VAL A 159 4.16 -2.13 -2.06
C VAL A 159 3.81 -3.62 -1.98
N SER A 160 3.63 -4.17 -0.77
CA SER A 160 3.30 -5.59 -0.60
C SER A 160 1.91 -5.93 -1.15
N SER A 161 0.95 -5.01 -1.04
CA SER A 161 -0.42 -5.21 -1.54
C SER A 161 -0.56 -5.05 -3.04
N LEU A 162 0.42 -4.47 -3.75
CA LEU A 162 0.41 -4.38 -5.21
C LEU A 162 0.26 -5.75 -5.89
N ASN A 163 0.89 -6.78 -5.34
CA ASN A 163 0.82 -8.15 -5.89
C ASN A 163 -0.57 -8.79 -5.71
N PHE A 164 -1.36 -8.33 -4.75
CA PHE A 164 -2.69 -8.84 -4.44
C PHE A 164 -3.82 -8.00 -5.02
N ARG A 165 -3.50 -6.90 -5.70
CA ARG A 165 -4.48 -5.98 -6.27
C ARG A 165 -5.35 -6.63 -7.34
N ASN A 166 -4.76 -7.47 -8.17
CA ASN A 166 -5.46 -8.14 -9.24
C ASN A 166 -5.78 -9.57 -8.81
N SER A 167 -7.02 -9.84 -8.50
CA SER A 167 -7.54 -11.20 -8.44
C SER A 167 -7.65 -11.74 -9.87
N SER A 168 -6.52 -12.06 -10.49
CA SER A 168 -6.55 -12.71 -11.80
C SER A 168 -6.90 -14.18 -11.60
N TYR A 169 -8.03 -14.59 -12.09
CA TYR A 169 -8.34 -16.01 -12.22
C TYR A 169 -7.83 -16.55 -13.58
N ASP A 170 -7.29 -17.73 -13.54
CA ASP A 170 -6.80 -18.42 -14.73
C ASP A 170 -7.99 -19.09 -15.45
N ILE A 171 -8.47 -18.44 -16.51
CA ILE A 171 -9.60 -18.95 -17.32
C ILE A 171 -9.36 -20.38 -17.79
N LYS A 172 -8.12 -20.77 -18.13
CA LYS A 172 -7.82 -22.14 -18.56
C LYS A 172 -8.04 -23.13 -17.42
N LYS A 173 -7.63 -22.79 -16.20
CA LYS A 173 -7.89 -23.63 -15.02
C LYS A 173 -9.38 -23.69 -14.69
N VAL A 174 -10.10 -22.57 -14.80
CA VAL A 174 -11.55 -22.54 -14.61
C VAL A 174 -12.23 -23.48 -15.60
N ARG A 175 -11.93 -23.37 -16.90
CA ARG A 175 -12.49 -24.27 -17.94
C ARG A 175 -12.16 -25.73 -17.69
N LYS A 176 -10.93 -26.04 -17.31
CA LYS A 176 -10.50 -27.41 -17.00
C LYS A 176 -11.33 -28.05 -15.88
N ASN A 177 -11.69 -27.26 -14.88
CA ASN A 177 -12.41 -27.72 -13.69
C ASN A 177 -13.91 -27.38 -13.74
N TYR A 178 -14.40 -26.82 -14.87
CA TYR A 178 -15.77 -26.31 -14.97
C TYR A 178 -16.81 -27.39 -14.71
N ALA A 179 -16.63 -28.60 -15.22
CA ALA A 179 -17.57 -29.72 -15.04
C ALA A 179 -17.75 -30.05 -13.55
N LEU A 180 -16.67 -30.07 -12.76
CA LEU A 180 -16.73 -30.32 -11.32
C LEU A 180 -17.38 -29.14 -10.60
N MET A 181 -17.02 -27.91 -10.96
CA MET A 181 -17.55 -26.69 -10.33
C MET A 181 -19.04 -26.52 -10.62
N SER A 182 -19.47 -26.73 -11.86
CA SER A 182 -20.88 -26.62 -12.26
C SER A 182 -21.76 -27.67 -11.58
N TRP A 183 -21.25 -28.91 -11.46
CA TRP A 183 -21.91 -29.95 -10.70
C TRP A 183 -22.06 -29.59 -9.21
N TYR A 184 -20.96 -29.19 -8.58
CA TYR A 184 -20.95 -28.81 -7.17
C TYR A 184 -21.87 -27.62 -6.87
N LEU A 185 -21.90 -26.64 -7.77
CA LEU A 185 -22.76 -25.46 -7.66
C LEU A 185 -24.21 -25.72 -8.07
N GLY A 186 -24.55 -26.88 -8.62
CA GLY A 186 -25.89 -27.20 -9.11
C GLY A 186 -26.34 -26.32 -10.25
N VAL A 187 -25.44 -26.07 -11.23
CA VAL A 187 -25.76 -25.28 -12.43
C VAL A 187 -26.79 -26.02 -13.27
N THR A 188 -27.87 -25.34 -13.64
CA THR A 188 -29.01 -25.95 -14.32
C THR A 188 -28.71 -26.27 -15.79
N ASP A 189 -27.99 -25.36 -16.45
CA ASP A 189 -27.61 -25.49 -17.87
C ASP A 189 -26.10 -25.19 -18.00
N PRO A 190 -25.25 -26.23 -17.83
CA PRO A 190 -23.81 -26.05 -17.83
C PRO A 190 -23.26 -25.82 -19.23
N ASP A 191 -22.66 -24.66 -19.48
CA ASP A 191 -21.93 -24.31 -20.70
C ASP A 191 -20.46 -23.98 -20.34
N SER A 192 -19.56 -24.87 -20.74
CA SER A 192 -18.12 -24.72 -20.49
C SER A 192 -17.45 -23.66 -21.38
N MET A 193 -18.07 -23.30 -22.50
CA MET A 193 -17.53 -22.25 -23.38
C MET A 193 -17.85 -20.87 -22.86
N ALA A 194 -19.10 -20.64 -22.46
CA ALA A 194 -19.53 -19.39 -21.85
C ALA A 194 -19.18 -19.29 -20.36
N LEU A 195 -18.75 -20.39 -19.71
CA LEU A 195 -18.53 -20.47 -18.26
C LEU A 195 -19.78 -20.05 -17.49
N ASN A 196 -20.95 -20.61 -17.88
CA ASN A 196 -22.21 -20.31 -17.22
C ASN A 196 -22.28 -20.96 -15.84
N PHE A 197 -22.42 -20.16 -14.77
CA PHE A 197 -22.62 -20.62 -13.39
C PHE A 197 -24.02 -20.30 -12.87
N GLN A 198 -24.96 -19.98 -13.76
CA GLN A 198 -26.33 -19.62 -13.38
C GLN A 198 -27.10 -20.84 -12.89
N ARG A 199 -27.85 -20.65 -11.81
CA ARG A 199 -28.81 -21.62 -11.29
C ARG A 199 -30.22 -21.08 -11.46
N ASN A 200 -31.11 -21.90 -11.99
CA ASN A 200 -32.52 -21.59 -12.08
C ASN A 200 -33.30 -22.47 -11.10
N TYR A 201 -34.04 -21.84 -10.23
CA TYR A 201 -34.93 -22.53 -9.31
C TYR A 201 -36.37 -22.28 -9.73
N SER A 202 -37.10 -23.35 -10.01
CA SER A 202 -38.54 -23.27 -10.19
C SER A 202 -39.19 -23.29 -8.80
N ALA A 203 -40.06 -22.34 -8.55
CA ALA A 203 -40.88 -22.40 -7.34
C ALA A 203 -41.85 -23.57 -7.46
N ASN A 204 -41.89 -24.46 -6.43
CA ASN A 204 -42.81 -25.58 -6.39
C ASN A 204 -44.26 -25.11 -6.19
N ASP A 205 -44.42 -23.95 -5.53
CA ASP A 205 -45.71 -23.30 -5.32
C ASP A 205 -45.68 -21.87 -5.81
N THR A 206 -46.52 -21.57 -6.78
CA THR A 206 -46.76 -20.18 -7.19
C THR A 206 -47.81 -19.59 -6.28
N PRO A 207 -47.50 -18.55 -5.49
CA PRO A 207 -48.50 -17.89 -4.64
C PRO A 207 -49.61 -17.35 -5.52
N SER A 208 -50.87 -17.59 -5.11
CA SER A 208 -52.07 -17.09 -5.80
C SER A 208 -52.10 -15.56 -5.92
N ILE A 209 -51.43 -14.87 -5.03
CA ILE A 209 -51.24 -13.41 -5.04
C ILE A 209 -49.74 -13.15 -5.19
N LYS A 210 -49.33 -12.44 -6.25
CA LYS A 210 -47.93 -12.05 -6.45
C LYS A 210 -47.53 -11.02 -5.39
N PRO A 211 -46.55 -11.33 -4.54
CA PRO A 211 -46.11 -10.37 -3.53
C PRO A 211 -45.33 -9.24 -4.18
N ASN A 212 -45.40 -8.05 -3.59
CA ASN A 212 -44.48 -6.97 -3.90
C ASN A 212 -43.12 -7.27 -3.25
N ILE A 213 -42.06 -7.26 -4.04
CA ILE A 213 -40.69 -7.52 -3.56
C ILE A 213 -39.96 -6.19 -3.54
N VAL A 214 -39.47 -5.80 -2.36
CA VAL A 214 -38.62 -4.63 -2.19
C VAL A 214 -37.22 -5.12 -1.80
N LEU A 215 -36.25 -4.89 -2.69
CA LEU A 215 -34.84 -5.18 -2.43
C LEU A 215 -34.17 -3.92 -1.90
N VAL A 216 -33.69 -3.95 -0.66
CA VAL A 216 -32.94 -2.84 -0.04
C VAL A 216 -31.47 -3.22 0.02
N LEU A 217 -30.63 -2.52 -0.73
CA LEU A 217 -29.17 -2.65 -0.69
C LEU A 217 -28.62 -1.61 0.31
N CYS A 218 -28.23 -2.08 1.48
CA CYS A 218 -27.61 -1.22 2.49
C CYS A 218 -26.09 -1.25 2.31
N GLU A 219 -25.56 -0.21 1.67
CA GLU A 219 -24.12 -0.06 1.53
C GLU A 219 -23.49 0.32 2.88
N SER A 220 -22.31 -0.25 3.16
CA SER A 220 -21.55 -0.01 4.40
C SER A 220 -22.29 -0.37 5.69
N PHE A 221 -23.30 -1.24 5.61
CA PHE A 221 -24.00 -1.72 6.78
C PHE A 221 -23.19 -2.80 7.48
N SER A 222 -22.64 -2.46 8.65
CA SER A 222 -21.86 -3.41 9.44
C SER A 222 -22.78 -4.48 10.06
N ALA A 223 -22.37 -5.75 9.99
CA ALA A 223 -23.04 -6.86 10.69
C ALA A 223 -23.23 -6.60 12.20
N TYR A 224 -22.30 -5.88 12.83
CA TYR A 224 -22.39 -5.45 14.21
C TYR A 224 -23.65 -4.62 14.52
N LYS A 225 -24.22 -3.93 13.55
CA LYS A 225 -25.46 -3.13 13.71
C LYS A 225 -26.74 -3.96 13.56
N SER A 226 -26.63 -5.26 13.33
CA SER A 226 -27.79 -6.14 13.14
C SER A 226 -27.95 -7.11 14.30
N SER A 227 -29.19 -7.22 14.81
CA SER A 227 -29.54 -8.21 15.83
C SER A 227 -29.28 -9.65 15.38
N MET A 228 -29.32 -9.93 14.08
CA MET A 228 -28.99 -11.23 13.52
C MET A 228 -27.56 -11.69 13.81
N TYR A 229 -26.67 -10.76 14.16
CA TYR A 229 -25.27 -11.00 14.50
C TYR A 229 -24.97 -10.72 15.98
N ASN A 230 -25.97 -10.92 16.86
CA ASN A 230 -25.84 -10.76 18.30
C ASN A 230 -25.43 -9.37 18.78
N ASN A 231 -25.96 -8.32 18.17
CA ASN A 231 -25.75 -6.98 18.67
C ASN A 231 -26.48 -6.83 20.04
N PRO A 232 -25.76 -6.52 21.14
CA PRO A 232 -26.36 -6.44 22.47
C PRO A 232 -27.26 -5.20 22.68
N LEU A 233 -27.31 -4.28 21.72
CA LEU A 233 -28.10 -3.05 21.79
C LEU A 233 -29.51 -3.18 21.18
N ASN A 234 -29.87 -4.36 20.68
CA ASN A 234 -31.21 -4.67 20.18
C ASN A 234 -31.94 -5.68 21.07
#